data_82b8dfd70c4d2075d8f2b7fb3c155ccd
#
_entry.id   82b8dfd70c4d2075d8f2b7fb3c155ccd
#
_cell.length_a   1.000
_cell.length_b   1.000
_cell.length_c   1.000
_cell.angle_alpha   90.00
_cell.angle_beta   90.00
_cell.angle_gamma   90.00
#
_symmetry.space_group_name_H-M   'P 1'
#
loop_
_entity.id
_entity.type
_entity.pdbx_description
1 polymer ?
#
loop_
_entity_poly.entity_id
_entity_poly.type
_entity_poly.pdbx_seq_one_letter_code
_entity_poly.pdbx_strand_id
1 'polypeptide(L)'
;DVAKQSAREMRATGSQWTFMPNIDVARDPRWGRVGETFGEDPFMVGEMGKAMIEGFQGDDFSNPNNVIACVKHMIAGAEPLNGLNISPMDVSERTLYEIHLPPYKKAIDAGVYSIMAAHNELNGTPSHMHKGLMTDLFRNEWGFEGFFVSDWYDVKRIWSYHKVARNYKEASLFSVAAGMDMNMHGPDFYDYVVALVKEKKLSMDRVDEACSKILYAKFQLGLFENRFVDTSKIVENVFIRSHLDKAEEIADN
;
A
#
# COMPACT_ATOMS: atom_id res chain seq x y z
N ASP A 1 20.31 1.36 0.07
CA ASP A 1 20.90 1.85 -1.20
C ASP A 1 20.00 1.55 -2.40
N VAL A 2 19.52 0.31 -2.64
CA VAL A 2 18.64 -0.05 -3.79
C VAL A 2 17.43 0.87 -3.89
N ALA A 3 16.69 1.03 -2.78
CA ALA A 3 15.49 1.87 -2.76
C ALA A 3 15.79 3.35 -3.09
N LYS A 4 16.93 3.88 -2.61
CA LYS A 4 17.36 5.26 -2.95
C LYS A 4 17.64 5.44 -4.43
N GLN A 5 18.31 4.48 -5.04
CA GLN A 5 18.61 4.53 -6.48
C GLN A 5 17.32 4.39 -7.30
N SER A 6 16.46 3.44 -6.93
CA SER A 6 15.16 3.26 -7.57
C SER A 6 14.29 4.51 -7.46
N ALA A 7 14.24 5.15 -6.29
CA ALA A 7 13.49 6.39 -6.09
C ALA A 7 13.98 7.52 -7.03
N ARG A 8 15.30 7.67 -7.15
CA ARG A 8 15.91 8.65 -8.06
C ARG A 8 15.53 8.40 -9.52
N GLU A 9 15.60 7.16 -9.98
CA GLU A 9 15.22 6.79 -11.35
C GLU A 9 13.73 6.98 -11.60
N MET A 10 12.88 6.61 -10.62
CA MET A 10 11.45 6.82 -10.67
C MET A 10 11.11 8.31 -10.81
N ARG A 11 11.70 9.18 -9.96
CA ARG A 11 11.46 10.62 -10.03
C ARG A 11 11.93 11.20 -11.37
N ALA A 12 13.08 10.78 -11.88
CA ALA A 12 13.60 11.22 -13.17
C ALA A 12 12.68 10.86 -14.35
N THR A 13 11.89 9.78 -14.22
CA THR A 13 10.92 9.32 -15.23
C THR A 13 9.49 9.76 -14.95
N GLY A 14 9.25 10.55 -13.90
CA GLY A 14 7.95 11.15 -13.59
C GLY A 14 7.07 10.35 -12.63
N SER A 15 7.61 9.34 -11.96
CA SER A 15 6.89 8.59 -10.93
C SER A 15 7.23 9.11 -9.54
N GLN A 16 6.20 9.42 -8.73
CA GLN A 16 6.36 9.98 -7.38
C GLN A 16 5.92 9.02 -6.27
N TRP A 17 5.38 7.88 -6.63
CA TRP A 17 4.82 6.89 -5.72
C TRP A 17 5.14 5.48 -6.22
N THR A 18 5.65 4.61 -5.35
CA THR A 18 5.94 3.20 -5.65
C THR A 18 5.00 2.29 -4.88
N PHE A 19 4.70 1.10 -5.43
CA PHE A 19 3.98 0.03 -4.73
C PHE A 19 4.94 -0.96 -4.06
N MET A 20 5.96 -0.43 -3.41
CA MET A 20 6.99 -1.17 -2.67
C MET A 20 7.23 -0.54 -1.31
N PRO A 21 7.70 -1.32 -0.32
CA PRO A 21 8.05 -2.73 -0.36
C PRO A 21 6.84 -3.67 -0.16
N ASN A 22 6.99 -4.92 -0.63
CA ASN A 22 6.13 -6.01 -0.20
C ASN A 22 6.64 -6.53 1.15
N ILE A 23 5.82 -6.41 2.20
CA ILE A 23 6.12 -6.86 3.57
C ILE A 23 5.21 -8.01 4.02
N ASP A 24 4.67 -8.76 3.05
CA ASP A 24 3.99 -10.02 3.35
C ASP A 24 4.99 -11.01 3.96
N VAL A 25 4.59 -11.69 5.04
CA VAL A 25 5.37 -12.78 5.64
C VAL A 25 4.99 -14.08 4.92
N ALA A 26 5.88 -14.59 4.07
CA ALA A 26 5.59 -15.69 3.15
C ALA A 26 5.70 -17.05 3.84
N ARG A 27 4.62 -17.54 4.45
CA ARG A 27 4.59 -18.81 5.18
C ARG A 27 4.10 -20.00 4.37
N ASP A 28 3.38 -19.77 3.27
CA ASP A 28 2.93 -20.83 2.38
C ASP A 28 3.63 -20.71 1.01
N PRO A 29 4.60 -21.61 0.69
CA PRO A 29 5.31 -21.55 -0.59
C PRO A 29 4.42 -21.81 -1.81
N ARG A 30 3.22 -22.38 -1.63
CA ARG A 30 2.26 -22.62 -2.70
C ARG A 30 1.59 -21.33 -3.18
N TRP A 31 1.65 -20.25 -2.40
CA TRP A 31 1.09 -18.94 -2.75
C TRP A 31 1.60 -18.38 -4.09
N GLY A 32 2.80 -18.76 -4.51
CA GLY A 32 3.37 -18.41 -5.81
C GLY A 32 4.00 -17.02 -5.90
N ARG A 33 3.93 -16.19 -4.85
CA ARG A 33 4.48 -14.83 -4.82
C ARG A 33 5.60 -14.65 -3.79
N VAL A 34 6.15 -15.74 -3.28
CA VAL A 34 7.24 -15.73 -2.28
C VAL A 34 8.44 -14.89 -2.77
N GLY A 35 8.76 -14.96 -4.06
CA GLY A 35 9.84 -14.19 -4.67
C GLY A 35 9.64 -12.66 -4.67
N GLU A 36 8.44 -12.15 -4.33
CA GLU A 36 8.19 -10.72 -4.16
C GLU A 36 8.48 -10.22 -2.74
N THR A 37 8.77 -11.13 -1.79
CA THR A 37 8.85 -10.85 -0.34
C THR A 37 10.27 -10.95 0.18
N PHE A 38 10.46 -10.57 1.45
CA PHE A 38 11.72 -10.76 2.19
C PHE A 38 11.75 -12.07 2.97
N GLY A 39 10.84 -13.01 2.69
CA GLY A 39 10.83 -14.34 3.27
C GLY A 39 9.77 -14.58 4.34
N GLU A 40 10.02 -15.57 5.22
CA GLU A 40 9.06 -16.08 6.19
C GLU A 40 9.26 -15.59 7.63
N ASP A 41 10.35 -14.89 7.91
CA ASP A 41 10.67 -14.35 9.23
C ASP A 41 10.08 -12.93 9.38
N PRO A 42 9.11 -12.71 10.27
CA PRO A 42 8.49 -11.40 10.46
C PRO A 42 9.48 -10.32 10.93
N PHE A 43 10.53 -10.69 11.65
CA PHE A 43 11.56 -9.74 12.06
C PHE A 43 12.36 -9.25 10.86
N MET A 44 12.86 -10.17 10.03
CA MET A 44 13.62 -9.84 8.81
C MET A 44 12.76 -9.05 7.82
N VAL A 45 11.51 -9.47 7.59
CA VAL A 45 10.56 -8.75 6.73
C VAL A 45 10.36 -7.32 7.22
N GLY A 46 10.22 -7.14 8.54
CA GLY A 46 10.06 -5.81 9.15
C GLY A 46 11.30 -4.92 9.00
N GLU A 47 12.51 -5.46 9.22
CA GLU A 47 13.77 -4.71 9.08
C GLU A 47 14.04 -4.31 7.62
N MET A 48 13.87 -5.25 6.69
CA MET A 48 14.04 -4.99 5.26
C MET A 48 12.98 -4.01 4.74
N GLY A 49 11.73 -4.16 5.19
CA GLY A 49 10.64 -3.23 4.89
C GLY A 49 10.96 -1.81 5.35
N LYS A 50 11.40 -1.65 6.61
CA LYS A 50 11.86 -0.36 7.15
C LYS A 50 12.98 0.25 6.30
N ALA A 51 14.03 -0.51 6.01
CA ALA A 51 15.17 -0.03 5.23
C ALA A 51 14.75 0.43 3.81
N MET A 52 13.78 -0.27 3.20
CA MET A 52 13.22 0.13 1.90
C MET A 52 12.39 1.41 1.99
N ILE A 53 11.54 1.55 3.02
CA ILE A 53 10.74 2.76 3.25
C ILE A 53 11.65 3.97 3.41
N GLU A 54 12.63 3.89 4.32
CA GLU A 54 13.62 4.95 4.54
C GLU A 54 14.40 5.28 3.27
N GLY A 55 14.72 4.27 2.47
CA GLY A 55 15.41 4.44 1.19
C GLY A 55 14.57 5.14 0.12
N PHE A 56 13.29 4.81 0.00
CA PHE A 56 12.37 5.44 -0.95
C PHE A 56 11.98 6.86 -0.54
N GLN A 57 11.62 7.04 0.73
CA GLN A 57 11.02 8.28 1.23
C GLN A 57 12.07 9.30 1.67
N GLY A 58 13.26 8.85 2.13
CA GLY A 58 14.21 9.75 2.76
C GLY A 58 13.57 10.55 3.91
N ASP A 59 14.13 11.71 4.21
CA ASP A 59 13.67 12.57 5.29
C ASP A 59 12.72 13.69 4.81
N ASP A 60 12.59 13.89 3.50
CA ASP A 60 11.82 15.00 2.92
C ASP A 60 11.28 14.63 1.53
N PHE A 61 9.97 14.67 1.36
CA PHE A 61 9.31 14.41 0.07
C PHE A 61 9.49 15.53 -0.97
N SER A 62 9.85 16.74 -0.55
CA SER A 62 10.17 17.83 -1.48
C SER A 62 11.50 17.60 -2.22
N ASN A 63 12.34 16.70 -1.69
CA ASN A 63 13.55 16.26 -2.39
C ASN A 63 13.19 15.52 -3.68
N PRO A 64 13.67 15.98 -4.86
CA PRO A 64 13.33 15.38 -6.15
C PRO A 64 13.94 13.98 -6.37
N ASN A 65 14.61 13.41 -5.40
CA ASN A 65 15.11 12.02 -5.44
C ASN A 65 14.27 11.06 -4.60
N ASN A 66 13.27 11.55 -3.86
CA ASN A 66 12.46 10.75 -2.96
C ASN A 66 11.07 10.47 -3.56
N VAL A 67 10.50 9.29 -3.26
CA VAL A 67 9.15 8.88 -3.66
C VAL A 67 8.38 8.38 -2.44
N ILE A 68 7.06 8.43 -2.49
CA ILE A 68 6.21 7.79 -1.48
C ILE A 68 6.35 6.27 -1.60
N ALA A 69 6.60 5.59 -0.49
CA ALA A 69 6.55 4.14 -0.37
C ALA A 69 5.12 3.67 -0.11
N CYS A 70 4.81 2.44 -0.53
CA CYS A 70 3.56 1.77 -0.25
C CYS A 70 3.83 0.35 0.24
N VAL A 71 3.63 0.09 1.53
CA VAL A 71 3.74 -1.28 2.01
C VAL A 71 2.51 -2.09 1.65
N LYS A 72 2.72 -3.36 1.34
CA LYS A 72 1.67 -4.27 0.87
C LYS A 72 1.97 -5.73 1.23
N HIS A 73 0.98 -6.59 1.22
CA HIS A 73 -0.45 -6.32 1.10
C HIS A 73 -1.10 -6.51 2.46
N MET A 74 -1.77 -5.50 2.98
CA MET A 74 -2.44 -5.55 4.28
C MET A 74 -3.69 -6.42 4.19
N ILE A 75 -3.73 -7.56 4.85
CA ILE A 75 -2.75 -8.21 5.71
C ILE A 75 -2.86 -9.73 5.53
N ALA A 76 -1.77 -10.43 5.79
CA ALA A 76 -1.70 -11.89 5.83
C ALA A 76 -1.98 -12.59 4.48
N GLY A 77 -1.99 -11.87 3.35
CA GLY A 77 -2.30 -12.41 2.02
C GLY A 77 -1.36 -13.52 1.53
N ALA A 78 -0.22 -13.72 2.19
CA ALA A 78 0.81 -14.70 1.85
C ALA A 78 0.64 -16.06 2.59
N GLU A 79 -0.45 -16.25 3.31
CA GLU A 79 -0.82 -17.53 3.96
C GLU A 79 -2.26 -17.93 3.57
N PRO A 80 -2.63 -17.93 2.26
CA PRO A 80 -3.99 -18.18 1.83
C PRO A 80 -4.36 -19.64 1.93
N LEU A 81 -5.62 -19.95 2.20
CA LEU A 81 -6.13 -21.31 2.20
C LEU A 81 -5.76 -22.04 0.89
N ASN A 82 -5.24 -23.25 1.03
CA ASN A 82 -4.76 -24.10 -0.08
C ASN A 82 -3.64 -23.48 -0.96
N GLY A 83 -2.98 -22.41 -0.50
CA GLY A 83 -1.95 -21.72 -1.25
C GLY A 83 -2.46 -20.92 -2.46
N LEU A 84 -3.76 -20.75 -2.63
CA LEU A 84 -4.32 -20.02 -3.77
C LEU A 84 -4.35 -18.52 -3.48
N ASN A 85 -3.66 -17.74 -4.29
CA ASN A 85 -3.75 -16.27 -4.20
C ASN A 85 -5.23 -15.82 -4.24
N ILE A 86 -5.59 -14.83 -3.42
CA ILE A 86 -6.97 -14.31 -3.23
C ILE A 86 -7.86 -15.20 -2.35
N SER A 87 -7.50 -16.44 -2.06
CA SER A 87 -8.29 -17.29 -1.16
C SER A 87 -8.38 -16.70 0.25
N PRO A 88 -9.42 -17.07 1.01
CA PRO A 88 -9.54 -16.63 2.42
C PRO A 88 -8.30 -16.93 3.25
N MET A 89 -8.11 -16.11 4.28
CA MET A 89 -7.08 -16.26 5.30
C MET A 89 -7.74 -16.51 6.64
N ASP A 90 -7.61 -17.73 7.17
CA ASP A 90 -8.07 -18.10 8.50
C ASP A 90 -6.88 -18.20 9.44
N VAL A 91 -6.59 -17.12 10.16
CA VAL A 91 -5.51 -17.06 11.14
C VAL A 91 -6.02 -16.67 12.50
N SER A 92 -5.46 -17.28 13.56
CA SER A 92 -5.79 -16.87 14.92
C SER A 92 -5.35 -15.42 15.19
N GLU A 93 -6.00 -14.73 16.13
CA GLU A 93 -5.52 -13.42 16.60
C GLU A 93 -4.06 -13.49 17.02
N ARG A 94 -3.67 -14.55 17.73
CA ARG A 94 -2.28 -14.75 18.13
C ARG A 94 -1.33 -14.75 16.94
N THR A 95 -1.62 -15.52 15.90
CA THR A 95 -0.82 -15.57 14.67
C THR A 95 -0.78 -14.21 13.99
N LEU A 96 -1.91 -13.51 13.94
CA LEU A 96 -2.00 -12.18 13.37
C LEU A 96 -1.05 -11.20 14.09
N TYR A 97 -1.10 -11.16 15.43
CA TYR A 97 -0.30 -10.25 16.24
C TYR A 97 1.18 -10.64 16.38
N GLU A 98 1.51 -11.92 16.33
CA GLU A 98 2.90 -12.38 16.45
C GLU A 98 3.65 -12.40 15.10
N ILE A 99 2.94 -12.60 13.99
CA ILE A 99 3.56 -12.85 12.68
C ILE A 99 3.27 -11.73 11.67
N HIS A 100 2.00 -11.42 11.43
CA HIS A 100 1.63 -10.58 10.30
C HIS A 100 1.61 -9.08 10.62
N LEU A 101 1.25 -8.70 11.83
CA LEU A 101 1.18 -7.29 12.25
C LEU A 101 2.54 -6.62 12.55
N PRO A 102 3.57 -7.32 13.10
CA PRO A 102 4.83 -6.68 13.46
C PRO A 102 5.54 -5.94 12.31
N PRO A 103 5.62 -6.47 11.07
CA PRO A 103 6.18 -5.72 9.95
C PRO A 103 5.43 -4.41 9.64
N TYR A 104 4.09 -4.41 9.78
CA TYR A 104 3.27 -3.21 9.57
C TYR A 104 3.47 -2.17 10.67
N LYS A 105 3.56 -2.61 11.94
CA LYS A 105 3.88 -1.69 13.04
C LYS A 105 5.23 -1.02 12.81
N LYS A 106 6.24 -1.79 12.42
CA LYS A 106 7.56 -1.28 12.11
C LYS A 106 7.55 -0.33 10.90
N ALA A 107 6.76 -0.61 9.87
CA ALA A 107 6.59 0.25 8.71
C ALA A 107 5.93 1.59 9.08
N ILE A 108 4.90 1.56 9.94
CA ILE A 108 4.24 2.78 10.44
C ILE A 108 5.21 3.60 11.28
N ASP A 109 5.97 2.96 12.18
CA ASP A 109 6.99 3.64 12.99
C ASP A 109 8.14 4.24 12.15
N ALA A 110 8.40 3.66 10.96
CA ALA A 110 9.34 4.20 9.97
C ALA A 110 8.73 5.32 9.10
N GLY A 111 7.48 5.71 9.35
CA GLY A 111 6.81 6.79 8.64
C GLY A 111 6.31 6.44 7.23
N VAL A 112 5.98 5.16 6.95
CA VAL A 112 5.41 4.81 5.66
C VAL A 112 4.17 5.67 5.35
N TYR A 113 4.08 6.16 4.11
CA TYR A 113 3.03 7.11 3.75
C TYR A 113 1.82 6.48 3.08
N SER A 114 1.92 5.27 2.54
CA SER A 114 0.75 4.56 2.02
C SER A 114 0.79 3.06 2.32
N ILE A 115 -0.39 2.48 2.44
CA ILE A 115 -0.59 1.04 2.69
C ILE A 115 -1.62 0.52 1.69
N MET A 116 -1.30 -0.58 1.02
CA MET A 116 -2.22 -1.26 0.09
C MET A 116 -2.86 -2.46 0.78
N ALA A 117 -4.19 -2.57 0.67
CA ALA A 117 -4.93 -3.71 1.22
C ALA A 117 -4.73 -4.98 0.38
N ALA A 118 -4.83 -6.14 1.02
CA ALA A 118 -4.68 -7.45 0.36
C ALA A 118 -5.95 -7.86 -0.41
N HIS A 119 -5.77 -8.65 -1.46
CA HIS A 119 -6.87 -9.25 -2.23
C HIS A 119 -7.82 -10.12 -1.40
N ASN A 120 -7.30 -10.69 -0.32
CA ASN A 120 -7.95 -11.72 0.50
C ASN A 120 -8.96 -11.11 1.47
N GLU A 121 -9.77 -11.98 2.04
CA GLU A 121 -10.45 -11.72 3.30
C GLU A 121 -9.63 -12.30 4.47
N LEU A 122 -9.71 -11.67 5.62
CA LEU A 122 -9.13 -12.13 6.87
C LEU A 122 -10.27 -12.54 7.80
N ASN A 123 -10.32 -13.82 8.18
CA ASN A 123 -11.33 -14.36 9.09
C ASN A 123 -12.76 -13.96 8.71
N GLY A 124 -13.08 -14.05 7.41
CA GLY A 124 -14.40 -13.73 6.85
C GLY A 124 -14.64 -12.25 6.53
N THR A 125 -13.67 -11.36 6.76
CA THR A 125 -13.80 -9.92 6.44
C THR A 125 -12.83 -9.55 5.32
N PRO A 126 -13.31 -9.15 4.12
CA PRO A 126 -12.44 -8.64 3.06
C PRO A 126 -11.55 -7.51 3.55
N SER A 127 -10.24 -7.59 3.23
CA SER A 127 -9.25 -6.61 3.70
C SER A 127 -9.62 -5.17 3.35
N HIS A 128 -10.26 -4.96 2.18
CA HIS A 128 -10.70 -3.66 1.68
C HIS A 128 -11.91 -3.05 2.40
N MET A 129 -12.49 -3.75 3.36
CA MET A 129 -13.55 -3.24 4.24
C MET A 129 -13.28 -3.53 5.72
N HIS A 130 -12.04 -3.85 6.08
CA HIS A 130 -11.68 -4.25 7.44
C HIS A 130 -11.43 -3.02 8.32
N LYS A 131 -12.52 -2.42 8.83
CA LYS A 131 -12.48 -1.24 9.70
C LYS A 131 -11.59 -1.42 10.93
N GLY A 132 -11.68 -2.59 11.59
CA GLY A 132 -10.88 -2.91 12.77
C GLY A 132 -9.37 -2.78 12.54
N LEU A 133 -8.89 -3.12 11.33
CA LEU A 133 -7.49 -2.94 10.99
C LEU A 133 -7.19 -1.51 10.51
N MET A 134 -7.86 -1.04 9.46
CA MET A 134 -7.53 0.25 8.85
C MET A 134 -7.74 1.42 9.80
N THR A 135 -8.92 1.49 10.42
CA THR A 135 -9.29 2.64 11.25
C THR A 135 -8.90 2.43 12.70
N ASP A 136 -9.37 1.33 13.33
CA ASP A 136 -9.27 1.21 14.77
C ASP A 136 -7.83 0.90 15.20
N LEU A 137 -7.14 -0.05 14.55
CA LEU A 137 -5.76 -0.41 14.90
C LEU A 137 -4.74 0.56 14.27
N PHE A 138 -4.69 0.65 12.93
CA PHE A 138 -3.59 1.35 12.26
C PHE A 138 -3.67 2.87 12.46
N ARG A 139 -4.86 3.48 12.29
CA ARG A 139 -5.00 4.92 12.46
C ARG A 139 -5.08 5.33 13.93
N ASN A 140 -6.05 4.77 14.67
CA ASN A 140 -6.37 5.28 16.00
C ASN A 140 -5.36 4.82 17.05
N GLU A 141 -4.91 3.56 17.00
CA GLU A 141 -3.99 3.02 18.00
C GLU A 141 -2.52 3.22 17.62
N TRP A 142 -2.15 2.97 16.34
CA TRP A 142 -0.76 3.06 15.89
C TRP A 142 -0.37 4.39 15.28
N GLY A 143 -1.32 5.31 15.07
CA GLY A 143 -1.06 6.66 14.60
C GLY A 143 -0.71 6.76 13.11
N PHE A 144 -1.22 5.86 12.26
CA PHE A 144 -0.98 5.95 10.82
C PHE A 144 -1.68 7.17 10.20
N GLU A 145 -0.90 8.14 9.76
CA GLU A 145 -1.38 9.40 9.19
C GLU A 145 -1.51 9.40 7.66
N GLY A 146 -0.88 8.43 6.99
CA GLY A 146 -0.90 8.31 5.54
C GLY A 146 -2.25 7.86 4.97
N PHE A 147 -2.27 7.34 3.75
CA PHE A 147 -3.50 6.90 3.09
C PHE A 147 -3.50 5.40 2.76
N PHE A 148 -4.70 4.82 2.77
CA PHE A 148 -4.94 3.45 2.29
C PHE A 148 -5.35 3.49 0.81
N VAL A 149 -4.72 2.61 0.03
CA VAL A 149 -5.08 2.36 -1.37
C VAL A 149 -5.59 0.94 -1.54
N SER A 150 -6.61 0.76 -2.38
CA SER A 150 -7.06 -0.58 -2.75
C SER A 150 -6.06 -1.27 -3.67
N ASP A 151 -6.13 -2.58 -3.77
CA ASP A 151 -5.54 -3.31 -4.87
C ASP A 151 -6.49 -3.32 -6.09
N TRP A 152 -6.06 -3.93 -7.19
CA TRP A 152 -6.71 -3.86 -8.50
C TRP A 152 -8.11 -4.48 -8.51
N TYR A 153 -9.14 -3.68 -8.76
CA TYR A 153 -10.56 -4.04 -8.73
C TYR A 153 -11.11 -4.49 -7.37
N ASP A 154 -10.40 -4.42 -6.28
CA ASP A 154 -10.77 -5.12 -5.05
C ASP A 154 -11.92 -4.51 -4.28
N VAL A 155 -12.15 -3.20 -4.38
CA VAL A 155 -13.40 -2.64 -3.87
C VAL A 155 -14.61 -3.28 -4.57
N LYS A 156 -14.52 -3.52 -5.89
CA LYS A 156 -15.57 -4.24 -6.63
C LYS A 156 -15.67 -5.71 -6.22
N ARG A 157 -14.53 -6.35 -5.88
CA ARG A 157 -14.48 -7.77 -5.45
C ARG A 157 -15.18 -8.03 -4.12
N ILE A 158 -15.36 -7.04 -3.25
CA ILE A 158 -16.20 -7.16 -2.05
C ILE A 158 -17.59 -7.69 -2.43
N TRP A 159 -18.14 -7.23 -3.56
CA TRP A 159 -19.39 -7.73 -4.12
C TRP A 159 -19.19 -8.93 -5.05
N SER A 160 -18.32 -8.78 -6.07
CA SER A 160 -18.30 -9.73 -7.19
C SER A 160 -17.60 -11.05 -6.86
N TYR A 161 -16.68 -11.07 -5.91
CA TYR A 161 -15.88 -12.24 -5.50
C TYR A 161 -16.22 -12.71 -4.08
N HIS A 162 -16.04 -11.86 -3.07
CA HIS A 162 -16.28 -12.19 -1.67
C HIS A 162 -17.75 -12.32 -1.30
N LYS A 163 -18.67 -11.77 -2.11
CA LYS A 163 -20.14 -11.91 -1.95
C LYS A 163 -20.71 -11.32 -0.66
N VAL A 164 -20.00 -10.41 -0.01
CA VAL A 164 -20.44 -9.78 1.24
C VAL A 164 -21.21 -8.48 1.05
N ALA A 165 -21.26 -7.95 -0.17
CA ALA A 165 -22.09 -6.80 -0.55
C ALA A 165 -23.12 -7.21 -1.62
N ARG A 166 -24.27 -6.54 -1.68
CA ARG A 166 -25.34 -6.81 -2.64
C ARG A 166 -25.02 -6.33 -4.05
N ASN A 167 -24.20 -5.29 -4.17
CA ASN A 167 -23.79 -4.67 -5.42
C ASN A 167 -22.52 -3.83 -5.23
N TYR A 168 -21.94 -3.31 -6.32
CA TYR A 168 -20.71 -2.53 -6.26
C TYR A 168 -20.85 -1.21 -5.49
N LYS A 169 -22.04 -0.56 -5.53
CA LYS A 169 -22.28 0.65 -4.76
C LYS A 169 -22.23 0.40 -3.25
N GLU A 170 -22.79 -0.71 -2.78
CA GLU A 170 -22.71 -1.10 -1.37
C GLU A 170 -21.29 -1.49 -0.98
N ALA A 171 -20.57 -2.20 -1.85
CA ALA A 171 -19.14 -2.49 -1.68
C ALA A 171 -18.31 -1.21 -1.54
N SER A 172 -18.59 -0.19 -2.35
CA SER A 172 -17.95 1.13 -2.25
C SER A 172 -18.24 1.80 -0.91
N LEU A 173 -19.50 1.72 -0.42
CA LEU A 173 -19.84 2.21 0.92
C LEU A 173 -19.03 1.53 2.01
N PHE A 174 -18.98 0.20 2.02
CA PHE A 174 -18.26 -0.55 3.04
C PHE A 174 -16.77 -0.23 3.06
N SER A 175 -16.16 -0.14 1.88
CA SER A 175 -14.74 0.16 1.75
C SER A 175 -14.40 1.57 2.25
N VAL A 176 -15.10 2.60 1.77
CA VAL A 176 -14.82 3.99 2.17
C VAL A 176 -15.12 4.21 3.65
N ALA A 177 -16.22 3.66 4.16
CA ALA A 177 -16.59 3.77 5.58
C ALA A 177 -15.60 3.04 6.51
N ALA A 178 -14.93 1.99 6.02
CA ALA A 178 -13.91 1.27 6.78
C ALA A 178 -12.55 1.98 6.85
N GLY A 179 -12.34 3.05 6.07
CA GLY A 179 -11.09 3.80 6.09
C GLY A 179 -10.28 3.80 4.79
N MET A 180 -10.76 3.16 3.71
CA MET A 180 -10.13 3.21 2.40
C MET A 180 -10.19 4.62 1.81
N ASP A 181 -9.04 5.17 1.42
CA ASP A 181 -8.94 6.55 0.93
C ASP A 181 -8.90 6.62 -0.59
N MET A 182 -8.29 5.63 -1.24
CA MET A 182 -8.09 5.63 -2.69
C MET A 182 -8.47 4.28 -3.29
N ASN A 183 -9.34 4.29 -4.28
CA ASN A 183 -9.62 3.12 -5.11
C ASN A 183 -8.66 3.09 -6.29
N MET A 184 -7.85 2.03 -6.42
CA MET A 184 -6.86 1.93 -7.48
C MET A 184 -7.50 1.84 -8.87
N HIS A 185 -8.56 1.05 -9.00
CA HIS A 185 -9.27 0.88 -10.28
C HIS A 185 -10.72 0.45 -10.09
N GLY A 186 -11.61 1.05 -10.92
CA GLY A 186 -13.04 0.77 -10.96
C GLY A 186 -13.82 2.00 -11.42
N PRO A 187 -14.26 2.05 -12.69
CA PRO A 187 -14.78 3.27 -13.30
C PRO A 187 -16.01 3.84 -12.60
N ASP A 188 -16.91 2.98 -12.09
CA ASP A 188 -18.15 3.43 -11.47
C ASP A 188 -17.99 3.87 -10.00
N PHE A 189 -16.82 3.67 -9.38
CA PHE A 189 -16.58 3.94 -7.97
C PHE A 189 -16.88 5.41 -7.60
N TYR A 190 -16.40 6.35 -8.41
CA TYR A 190 -16.62 7.78 -8.20
C TYR A 190 -18.11 8.13 -8.15
N ASP A 191 -18.88 7.67 -9.14
CA ASP A 191 -20.31 7.96 -9.22
C ASP A 191 -21.06 7.35 -8.04
N TYR A 192 -20.68 6.17 -7.58
CA TYR A 192 -21.27 5.55 -6.39
C TYR A 192 -20.94 6.33 -5.12
N VAL A 193 -19.73 6.81 -4.92
CA VAL A 193 -19.36 7.64 -3.76
C VAL A 193 -20.19 8.94 -3.76
N VAL A 194 -20.29 9.62 -4.89
CA VAL A 194 -21.12 10.84 -5.04
C VAL A 194 -22.59 10.55 -4.72
N ALA A 195 -23.13 9.45 -5.23
CA ALA A 195 -24.52 9.04 -4.95
C ALA A 195 -24.73 8.71 -3.46
N LEU A 196 -23.80 8.02 -2.82
CA LEU A 196 -23.86 7.65 -1.39
C LEU A 196 -23.86 8.88 -0.49
N VAL A 197 -23.08 9.91 -0.80
CA VAL A 197 -23.07 11.19 -0.08
C VAL A 197 -24.43 11.90 -0.27
N LYS A 198 -24.95 12.01 -1.50
CA LYS A 198 -26.26 12.60 -1.77
C LYS A 198 -27.40 11.87 -1.05
N GLU A 199 -27.30 10.56 -0.90
CA GLU A 199 -28.25 9.71 -0.17
C GLU A 199 -28.05 9.76 1.36
N LYS A 200 -27.07 10.51 1.85
CA LYS A 200 -26.68 10.59 3.28
C LYS A 200 -26.30 9.25 3.91
N LYS A 201 -25.82 8.31 3.10
CA LYS A 201 -25.29 7.00 3.54
C LYS A 201 -23.80 7.03 3.86
N LEU A 202 -23.08 7.96 3.24
CA LEU A 202 -21.68 8.24 3.50
C LEU A 202 -21.55 9.72 3.89
N SER A 203 -20.79 10.03 4.94
CA SER A 203 -20.55 11.41 5.35
C SER A 203 -19.60 12.11 4.39
N MET A 204 -19.81 13.42 4.18
CA MET A 204 -18.87 14.23 3.42
C MET A 204 -17.52 14.33 4.14
N ASP A 205 -17.53 14.42 5.47
CA ASP A 205 -16.31 14.48 6.28
C ASP A 205 -15.35 13.32 6.00
N ARG A 206 -15.91 12.10 5.77
CA ARG A 206 -15.06 10.93 5.43
C ARG A 206 -14.44 11.05 4.03
N VAL A 207 -15.17 11.65 3.10
CA VAL A 207 -14.65 11.91 1.74
C VAL A 207 -13.60 13.01 1.78
N ASP A 208 -13.84 14.08 2.53
CA ASP A 208 -12.90 15.18 2.72
C ASP A 208 -11.61 14.70 3.41
N GLU A 209 -11.74 13.83 4.42
CA GLU A 209 -10.58 13.18 5.06
C GLU A 209 -9.73 12.40 4.04
N ALA A 210 -10.35 11.53 3.23
CA ALA A 210 -9.65 10.75 2.21
C ALA A 210 -8.97 11.65 1.18
N CYS A 211 -9.69 12.64 0.68
CA CYS A 211 -9.19 13.60 -0.30
C CYS A 211 -8.01 14.41 0.27
N SER A 212 -8.12 14.90 1.51
CA SER A 212 -7.09 15.71 2.16
C SER A 212 -5.77 14.96 2.28
N LYS A 213 -5.77 13.66 2.61
CA LYS A 213 -4.56 12.84 2.71
C LYS A 213 -3.82 12.73 1.37
N ILE A 214 -4.57 12.55 0.28
CA ILE A 214 -4.00 12.47 -1.07
C ILE A 214 -3.50 13.84 -1.54
N LEU A 215 -4.25 14.90 -1.28
CA LEU A 215 -3.83 16.26 -1.61
C LEU A 215 -2.59 16.66 -0.83
N TYR A 216 -2.53 16.35 0.47
CA TYR A 216 -1.38 16.61 1.30
C TYR A 216 -0.12 15.93 0.77
N ALA A 217 -0.22 14.65 0.35
CA ALA A 217 0.87 13.95 -0.34
C ALA A 217 1.36 14.71 -1.58
N LYS A 218 0.44 15.20 -2.41
CA LYS A 218 0.78 15.97 -3.62
C LYS A 218 1.46 17.29 -3.29
N PHE A 219 1.03 17.99 -2.24
CA PHE A 219 1.68 19.22 -1.77
C PHE A 219 3.09 18.96 -1.25
N GLN A 220 3.28 17.92 -0.42
CA GLN A 220 4.60 17.56 0.08
C GLN A 220 5.58 17.18 -1.04
N LEU A 221 5.10 16.53 -2.09
CA LEU A 221 5.89 16.17 -3.27
C LEU A 221 6.17 17.37 -4.21
N GLY A 222 5.61 18.56 -3.93
CA GLY A 222 5.75 19.75 -4.78
C GLY A 222 5.10 19.62 -6.16
N LEU A 223 4.06 18.80 -6.31
CA LEU A 223 3.46 18.50 -7.62
C LEU A 223 2.62 19.65 -8.19
N PHE A 224 2.26 20.63 -7.39
CA PHE A 224 1.54 21.83 -7.85
C PHE A 224 2.51 22.87 -8.45
N GLU A 225 3.73 22.92 -7.92
CA GLU A 225 4.81 23.82 -8.36
C GLU A 225 5.64 23.18 -9.49
N ASN A 226 5.98 21.88 -9.36
CA ASN A 226 6.88 21.16 -10.26
C ASN A 226 6.25 19.83 -10.71
N ARG A 227 5.16 19.91 -11.50
CA ARG A 227 4.40 18.72 -11.96
C ARG A 227 5.04 17.97 -13.14
N PHE A 228 6.00 18.58 -13.84
CA PHE A 228 6.65 17.96 -14.99
C PHE A 228 8.11 17.65 -14.68
N VAL A 229 8.63 16.60 -15.26
CA VAL A 229 10.04 16.25 -15.20
C VAL A 229 10.78 16.88 -16.39
N ASP A 230 12.05 17.21 -16.17
CA ASP A 230 12.96 17.62 -17.24
C ASP A 230 13.49 16.37 -17.94
N THR A 231 12.89 16.02 -19.08
CA THR A 231 13.25 14.83 -19.84
C THR A 231 14.69 14.84 -20.36
N SER A 232 15.32 16.00 -20.48
CA SER A 232 16.74 16.11 -20.89
C SER A 232 17.70 15.54 -19.84
N LYS A 233 17.26 15.46 -18.56
CA LYS A 233 18.06 14.95 -17.43
C LYS A 233 17.88 13.46 -17.16
N ILE A 234 17.05 12.76 -17.92
CA ILE A 234 16.80 11.32 -17.69
C ILE A 234 18.12 10.56 -17.77
N VAL A 235 18.94 10.80 -18.80
CA VAL A 235 20.20 10.12 -19.02
C VAL A 235 21.26 10.34 -17.90
N GLU A 236 21.11 11.40 -17.11
CA GLU A 236 21.98 11.71 -15.97
C GLU A 236 21.56 10.99 -14.69
N ASN A 237 20.38 10.37 -14.68
CA ASN A 237 19.77 9.78 -13.48
C ASN A 237 19.36 8.31 -13.64
N VAL A 238 19.18 7.82 -14.87
CA VAL A 238 18.67 6.46 -15.14
C VAL A 238 19.78 5.62 -15.78
N PHE A 239 19.98 4.40 -15.27
CA PHE A 239 21.04 3.48 -15.71
C PHE A 239 22.44 4.07 -15.68
N ILE A 240 22.69 4.98 -14.76
CA ILE A 240 24.04 5.57 -14.61
C ILE A 240 25.03 4.55 -14.05
N ARG A 241 26.32 4.76 -14.32
CA ARG A 241 27.38 3.79 -13.97
C ARG A 241 27.34 3.40 -12.49
N SER A 242 27.16 4.35 -11.57
CA SER A 242 27.09 4.07 -10.14
C SER A 242 25.92 3.17 -9.72
N HIS A 243 24.80 3.19 -10.47
CA HIS A 243 23.66 2.27 -10.22
C HIS A 243 23.99 0.86 -10.69
N LEU A 244 24.65 0.72 -11.82
CA LEU A 244 25.11 -0.57 -12.36
C LEU A 244 26.15 -1.20 -11.46
N ASP A 245 27.15 -0.41 -11.00
CA ASP A 245 28.19 -0.88 -10.06
C ASP A 245 27.56 -1.37 -8.75
N LYS A 246 26.52 -0.67 -8.24
CA LYS A 246 25.82 -1.10 -7.03
C LYS A 246 25.00 -2.37 -7.26
N ALA A 247 24.39 -2.54 -8.42
CA ALA A 247 23.68 -3.78 -8.76
C ALA A 247 24.65 -4.98 -8.84
N GLU A 248 25.83 -4.79 -9.41
CA GLU A 248 26.90 -5.80 -9.46
C GLU A 248 27.38 -6.16 -8.05
N GLU A 249 27.70 -5.16 -7.21
CA GLU A 249 28.10 -5.37 -5.81
C GLU A 249 27.07 -6.20 -5.02
N ILE A 250 25.77 -5.96 -5.24
CA ILE A 250 24.70 -6.70 -4.54
C ILE A 250 24.57 -8.12 -5.08
N ALA A 251 24.77 -8.33 -6.37
CA ALA A 251 24.72 -9.67 -6.97
C ALA A 251 25.89 -10.56 -6.52
N ASP A 252 27.02 -9.96 -6.16
CA ASP A 252 28.24 -10.67 -5.72
C ASP A 252 28.23 -11.02 -4.22
N ASN A 253 27.31 -10.47 -3.42
CA ASN A 253 27.15 -10.72 -1.98
C ASN A 253 26.00 -11.67 -1.66
#